data_184c4085d893ca10e1106f17861505be
#
_entry.id   184c4085d893ca10e1106f17861505be
#
_cell.length_a   1.000
_cell.length_b   1.000
_cell.length_c   1.000
_cell.angle_alpha   90.00
_cell.angle_beta   90.00
_cell.angle_gamma   90.00
#
_symmetry.space_group_name_H-M   'P 1'
#
loop_
_entity.id
_entity.type
_entity.pdbx_description
1 polymer ?
#
loop_
_entity_poly.entity_id
_entity_poly.type
_entity_poly.pdbx_seq_one_letter_code
_entity_poly.pdbx_strand_id
1 'polypeptide(L)'
;METIPNLQHETTKLLIYSKIKSLLLLSIYGEDGYPYKYIIEDLNVQEGVAKPNIKYLEREGFISRIPDESQIVYIITEKGREALQQIFTWIKDIQKYKDMGLLWGLNGKA
;
A
#
# COMPACT_ATOMS: atom_id res chain seq x y z
N MET A 1 15.25 -13.52 18.58
CA MET A 1 15.90 -12.50 17.78
C MET A 1 15.19 -12.33 16.45
N GLU A 2 14.94 -11.10 16.10
CA GLU A 2 14.21 -10.75 14.90
C GLU A 2 15.13 -10.20 13.85
N THR A 3 15.15 -10.80 12.69
CA THR A 3 15.88 -10.25 11.56
C THR A 3 14.94 -9.66 10.53
N ILE A 4 13.67 -10.06 10.57
CA ILE A 4 12.62 -9.51 9.72
C ILE A 4 11.58 -8.89 10.63
N PRO A 5 11.22 -7.62 10.40
CA PRO A 5 10.23 -7.00 11.26
C PRO A 5 8.92 -7.76 11.21
N ASN A 6 8.28 -7.85 12.35
CA ASN A 6 6.96 -8.45 12.43
C ASN A 6 5.96 -7.44 11.88
N LEU A 7 5.33 -7.81 10.77
CA LEU A 7 4.23 -7.01 10.29
C LEU A 7 3.01 -7.31 11.14
N GLN A 8 2.29 -6.27 11.52
CA GLN A 8 1.05 -6.45 12.21
C GLN A 8 0.06 -7.16 11.30
N HIS A 9 -0.89 -7.86 11.91
CA HIS A 9 -1.86 -8.63 11.14
C HIS A 9 -2.60 -7.75 10.12
N GLU A 10 -2.96 -6.53 10.53
CA GLU A 10 -3.64 -5.61 9.62
C GLU A 10 -2.75 -5.24 8.44
N THR A 11 -1.45 -5.08 8.69
CA THR A 11 -0.53 -4.69 7.64
C THR A 11 -0.36 -5.81 6.61
N THR A 12 -0.36 -7.07 7.06
CA THR A 12 -0.23 -8.18 6.10
C THR A 12 -1.41 -8.23 5.13
N LYS A 13 -2.57 -7.77 5.56
CA LYS A 13 -3.75 -7.74 4.68
C LYS A 13 -3.62 -6.68 3.59
N LEU A 14 -2.64 -5.80 3.70
CA LEU A 14 -2.40 -4.77 2.70
C LEU A 14 -1.45 -5.22 1.59
N LEU A 15 -0.93 -6.44 1.66
CA LEU A 15 0.06 -6.91 0.70
C LEU A 15 -0.62 -7.36 -0.60
N ILE A 16 -1.34 -6.44 -1.18
CA ILE A 16 -2.05 -6.60 -2.45
C ILE A 16 -1.70 -5.37 -3.28
N TYR A 17 -1.37 -5.58 -4.56
CA TYR A 17 -0.92 -4.51 -5.43
C TYR A 17 -1.81 -3.28 -5.37
N SER A 18 -3.14 -3.46 -5.53
CA SER A 18 -4.04 -2.30 -5.56
C SER A 18 -4.06 -1.54 -4.25
N LYS A 19 -3.88 -2.23 -3.13
CA LYS A 19 -3.85 -1.56 -1.83
C LYS A 19 -2.55 -0.80 -1.64
N ILE A 20 -1.42 -1.45 -1.92
CA ILE A 20 -0.12 -0.81 -1.73
C ILE A 20 0.04 0.38 -2.65
N LYS A 21 -0.31 0.22 -3.92
CA LYS A 21 -0.15 1.31 -4.87
C LYS A 21 -1.08 2.48 -4.55
N SER A 22 -2.28 2.20 -4.06
CA SER A 22 -3.18 3.26 -3.64
C SER A 22 -2.57 4.07 -2.50
N LEU A 23 -2.00 3.40 -1.50
CA LEU A 23 -1.34 4.10 -0.40
C LEU A 23 -0.15 4.91 -0.89
N LEU A 24 0.62 4.36 -1.83
CA LEU A 24 1.76 5.09 -2.40
C LEU A 24 1.31 6.35 -3.11
N LEU A 25 0.28 6.23 -3.93
CA LEU A 25 -0.24 7.38 -4.66
C LEU A 25 -0.70 8.47 -3.70
N LEU A 26 -1.46 8.09 -2.68
CA LEU A 26 -1.97 9.07 -1.74
C LEU A 26 -0.87 9.67 -0.88
N SER A 27 0.21 8.91 -0.62
CA SER A 27 1.32 9.45 0.15
C SER A 27 2.02 10.58 -0.59
N ILE A 28 1.97 10.57 -1.93
CA ILE A 28 2.60 11.60 -2.74
C ILE A 28 1.80 12.89 -2.69
N TYR A 29 0.49 12.80 -2.67
CA TYR A 29 -0.37 13.99 -2.77
C TYR A 29 -0.69 14.63 -1.42
N GLY A 30 -0.44 13.92 -0.33
CA GLY A 30 -0.58 14.50 1.01
C GLY A 30 -1.97 15.02 1.30
N GLU A 31 -2.02 16.23 1.86
CA GLU A 31 -3.29 16.82 2.31
C GLU A 31 -4.18 17.28 1.16
N ASP A 32 -3.62 17.48 -0.02
CA ASP A 32 -4.42 17.85 -1.19
C ASP A 32 -5.29 16.70 -1.64
N GLY A 33 -4.87 15.48 -1.32
CA GLY A 33 -5.64 14.31 -1.70
C GLY A 33 -5.54 13.99 -3.17
N TYR A 34 -6.24 12.93 -3.56
CA TYR A 34 -6.23 12.47 -4.94
C TYR A 34 -7.60 11.90 -5.28
N PRO A 35 -8.18 12.31 -6.40
CA PRO A 35 -9.52 11.84 -6.77
C PRO A 35 -9.57 10.35 -7.04
N TYR A 36 -10.66 9.74 -6.62
CA TYR A 36 -10.90 8.33 -6.81
C TYR A 36 -10.71 7.89 -8.27
N LYS A 37 -11.24 8.67 -9.20
CA LYS A 37 -11.17 8.27 -10.61
C LYS A 37 -9.73 8.23 -11.11
N TYR A 38 -8.87 9.10 -10.60
CA TYR A 38 -7.47 9.07 -10.98
C TYR A 38 -6.72 7.92 -10.33
N ILE A 39 -7.14 7.54 -9.11
CA ILE A 39 -6.58 6.35 -8.49
C ILE A 39 -6.88 5.14 -9.35
N ILE A 40 -8.12 5.01 -9.82
CA ILE A 40 -8.51 3.89 -10.67
C ILE A 40 -7.69 3.86 -11.95
N GLU A 41 -7.52 5.02 -12.59
CA GLU A 41 -6.72 5.11 -13.80
C GLU A 41 -5.27 4.69 -13.56
N ASP A 42 -4.70 5.19 -12.47
CA ASP A 42 -3.29 4.94 -12.18
C ASP A 42 -3.03 3.50 -11.76
N LEU A 43 -4.01 2.85 -11.14
CA LEU A 43 -3.87 1.44 -10.79
C LEU A 43 -3.82 0.57 -12.03
N ASN A 44 -4.45 1.01 -13.12
CA ASN A 44 -4.46 0.30 -14.39
C ASN A 44 -4.94 -1.14 -14.24
N VAL A 45 -5.98 -1.31 -13.44
CA VAL A 45 -6.69 -2.58 -13.32
C VAL A 45 -8.17 -2.27 -13.44
N GLN A 46 -8.97 -3.31 -13.64
CA GLN A 46 -10.41 -3.11 -13.77
C GLN A 46 -10.96 -2.55 -12.47
N GLU A 47 -11.92 -1.65 -12.59
CA GLU A 47 -12.51 -1.02 -11.41
C GLU A 47 -13.13 -2.05 -10.48
N GLY A 48 -13.69 -3.12 -11.04
CA GLY A 48 -14.25 -4.18 -10.21
C GLY A 48 -13.24 -4.85 -9.31
N VAL A 49 -11.96 -4.80 -9.68
CA VAL A 49 -10.87 -5.31 -8.85
C VAL A 49 -10.38 -4.25 -7.88
N ALA A 50 -10.23 -3.02 -8.37
CA ALA A 50 -9.67 -1.94 -7.56
C ALA A 50 -10.62 -1.44 -6.48
N LYS A 51 -11.89 -1.29 -6.81
CA LYS A 51 -12.86 -0.66 -5.92
C LYS A 51 -12.99 -1.36 -4.56
N PRO A 52 -13.11 -2.70 -4.50
CA PRO A 52 -13.19 -3.36 -3.20
C PRO A 52 -11.95 -3.12 -2.34
N ASN A 53 -10.79 -3.04 -2.97
CA ASN A 53 -9.55 -2.80 -2.24
C ASN A 53 -9.49 -1.37 -1.70
N ILE A 54 -9.94 -0.41 -2.47
CA ILE A 54 -9.99 0.98 -2.02
C ILE A 54 -11.00 1.12 -0.89
N LYS A 55 -12.16 0.47 -1.02
CA LYS A 55 -13.16 0.50 0.03
C LYS A 55 -12.66 -0.15 1.31
N TYR A 56 -11.87 -1.22 1.19
CA TYR A 56 -11.25 -1.83 2.34
C TYR A 56 -10.34 -0.83 3.06
N LEU A 57 -9.51 -0.13 2.31
CA LEU A 57 -8.60 0.86 2.90
C LEU A 57 -9.36 1.94 3.65
N GLU A 58 -10.46 2.40 3.08
CA GLU A 58 -11.29 3.42 3.71
C GLU A 58 -11.94 2.89 4.98
N ARG A 59 -12.56 1.71 4.89
CA ARG A 59 -13.26 1.12 6.01
C ARG A 59 -12.33 0.86 7.19
N GLU A 60 -11.11 0.44 6.91
CA GLU A 60 -10.15 0.12 7.96
C GLU A 60 -9.35 1.34 8.43
N GLY A 61 -9.61 2.50 7.86
CA GLY A 61 -9.01 3.73 8.36
C GLY A 61 -7.63 4.05 7.81
N PHE A 62 -7.19 3.37 6.77
CA PHE A 62 -5.89 3.67 6.16
C PHE A 62 -5.96 4.86 5.23
N ILE A 63 -7.12 5.13 4.68
CA ILE A 63 -7.38 6.33 3.88
C ILE A 63 -8.71 6.93 4.33
N SER A 64 -8.91 8.19 3.98
CA SER A 64 -10.11 8.90 4.39
C SER A 64 -10.55 9.82 3.28
N ARG A 65 -11.85 10.07 3.21
CA ARG A 65 -12.38 11.04 2.25
C ARG A 65 -12.25 12.43 2.80
N ILE A 66 -11.98 13.37 1.89
CA ILE A 66 -12.08 14.78 2.24
C ILE A 66 -13.29 15.36 1.53
N PRO A 67 -13.91 16.39 2.13
CA PRO A 67 -15.11 16.98 1.53
C PRO A 67 -14.82 17.56 0.14
N ASP A 68 -15.64 17.19 -0.83
CA ASP A 68 -15.56 17.72 -2.18
C ASP A 68 -16.91 17.49 -2.83
N GLU A 69 -17.53 18.55 -3.33
CA GLU A 69 -18.90 18.48 -3.84
C GLU A 69 -18.99 17.80 -5.19
N SER A 70 -17.89 17.77 -5.93
CA SER A 70 -17.95 17.32 -7.31
C SER A 70 -17.41 15.90 -7.51
N GLN A 71 -16.66 15.37 -6.56
CA GLN A 71 -16.02 14.08 -6.76
C GLN A 71 -15.56 13.48 -5.44
N ILE A 72 -15.21 12.19 -5.49
CA ILE A 72 -14.67 11.50 -4.33
C ILE A 72 -13.16 11.72 -4.32
N VAL A 73 -12.65 12.29 -3.23
CA VAL A 73 -11.22 12.56 -3.06
C VAL A 73 -10.76 11.89 -1.78
N TYR A 74 -9.63 11.22 -1.85
CA TYR A 74 -9.07 10.52 -0.70
C TYR A 74 -7.73 11.12 -0.28
N ILE A 75 -7.45 11.01 1.01
CA ILE A 75 -6.12 11.28 1.57
C ILE A 75 -5.65 10.03 2.30
N ILE A 76 -4.34 9.92 2.46
CA ILE A 76 -3.79 8.88 3.32
C ILE A 76 -3.86 9.37 4.76
N THR A 77 -4.18 8.46 5.68
CA THR A 77 -4.22 8.80 7.10
C THR A 77 -2.88 8.48 7.75
N GLU A 78 -2.74 8.88 9.01
CA GLU A 78 -1.56 8.52 9.78
C GLU A 78 -1.40 7.01 9.84
N LYS A 79 -2.50 6.29 10.07
CA LYS A 79 -2.48 4.83 10.09
C LYS A 79 -2.00 4.27 8.76
N GLY A 80 -2.42 4.89 7.66
CA GLY A 80 -1.96 4.47 6.33
C GLY A 80 -0.47 4.69 6.14
N ARG A 81 0.04 5.83 6.60
CA ARG A 81 1.46 6.11 6.50
C ARG A 81 2.29 5.13 7.32
N GLU A 82 1.84 4.81 8.52
CA GLU A 82 2.55 3.87 9.37
C GLU A 82 2.58 2.49 8.76
N ALA A 83 1.46 2.05 8.18
CA ALA A 83 1.41 0.76 7.51
C ALA A 83 2.35 0.73 6.32
N LEU A 84 2.38 1.80 5.55
CA LEU A 84 3.28 1.89 4.40
C LEU A 84 4.74 1.83 4.83
N GLN A 85 5.06 2.48 5.95
CA GLN A 85 6.42 2.45 6.50
C GLN A 85 6.82 1.04 6.91
N GLN A 86 5.91 0.29 7.51
CA GLN A 86 6.18 -1.10 7.86
C GLN A 86 6.44 -1.93 6.62
N ILE A 87 5.66 -1.72 5.57
CA ILE A 87 5.86 -2.45 4.32
C ILE A 87 7.23 -2.13 3.72
N PHE A 88 7.62 -0.86 3.72
CA PHE A 88 8.92 -0.47 3.22
C PHE A 88 10.05 -1.13 4.00
N THR A 89 9.94 -1.16 5.31
CA THR A 89 10.95 -1.77 6.16
C THR A 89 11.07 -3.26 5.86
N TRP A 90 9.93 -3.92 5.69
CA TRP A 90 9.90 -5.33 5.36
C TRP A 90 10.55 -5.60 4.01
N ILE A 91 10.26 -4.75 3.02
CA ILE A 91 10.86 -4.90 1.69
C ILE A 91 12.37 -4.71 1.75
N LYS A 92 12.84 -3.76 2.54
CA LYS A 92 14.29 -3.57 2.72
C LYS A 92 14.94 -4.79 3.31
N ASP A 93 14.29 -5.42 4.28
CA ASP A 93 14.84 -6.63 4.87
C ASP A 93 14.92 -7.76 3.88
N ILE A 94 13.88 -7.92 3.06
CA ILE A 94 13.90 -8.95 2.01
C ILE A 94 15.03 -8.69 1.05
N GLN A 95 15.22 -7.43 0.66
CA GLN A 95 16.29 -7.06 -0.26
C GLN A 95 17.66 -7.38 0.36
N LYS A 96 17.80 -7.12 1.65
CA LYS A 96 19.03 -7.43 2.36
C LYS A 96 19.35 -8.91 2.28
N TYR A 97 18.37 -9.77 2.54
CA TYR A 97 18.59 -11.21 2.45
C TYR A 97 18.92 -11.65 1.03
N LYS A 98 18.29 -11.04 0.06
CA LYS A 98 18.58 -11.32 -1.34
C LYS A 98 20.03 -10.96 -1.66
N ASP A 99 20.46 -9.78 -1.20
CA ASP A 99 21.82 -9.30 -1.47
C ASP A 99 22.86 -10.18 -0.80
N MET A 100 22.50 -10.82 0.31
CA MET A 100 23.38 -11.76 1.01
C MET A 100 23.36 -13.16 0.41
N GLY A 101 22.56 -13.36 -0.64
CA GLY A 101 22.47 -14.65 -1.30
C GLY A 101 21.57 -15.65 -0.61
N LEU A 102 20.85 -15.22 0.42
CA LEU A 102 20.00 -16.15 1.19
C LEU A 102 18.72 -16.50 0.45
N LEU A 103 18.36 -15.73 -0.54
CA LEU A 103 17.13 -15.97 -1.30
C LEU A 103 17.38 -16.40 -2.74
N TRP A 104 18.64 -16.79 -3.05
CA TRP A 104 18.97 -17.10 -4.44
C TRP A 104 18.14 -18.26 -4.98
N GLY A 105 17.72 -19.17 -4.12
CA GLY A 105 16.88 -20.28 -4.56
C GLY A 105 15.54 -19.83 -5.12
N LEU A 106 15.05 -18.70 -4.68
CA LEU A 106 13.80 -18.14 -5.15
C LEU A 106 13.94 -17.57 -6.56
N ASN A 107 15.18 -17.34 -6.99
CA ASN A 107 15.45 -16.83 -8.34
C ASN A 107 15.68 -17.95 -9.33
N GLY A 108 15.51 -19.20 -8.92
CA GLY A 108 15.72 -20.31 -9.81
C GLY A 108 17.18 -20.61 -10.12
N LYS A 109 18.09 -20.05 -9.36
CA LYS A 109 19.52 -20.29 -9.54
C LYS A 109 19.98 -21.25 -8.48
N ALA A 110 20.60 -22.28 -8.90
CA ALA A 110 21.15 -23.24 -7.97
C ALA A 110 22.63 -22.98 -7.74
#